data_eba5d10b41b59af0c7042b54efa14d67
#
_entry.id   eba5d10b41b59af0c7042b54efa14d67
#
_cell.length_a   1.000
_cell.length_b   1.000
_cell.length_c   1.000
_cell.angle_alpha   90.00
_cell.angle_beta   90.00
_cell.angle_gamma   90.00
#
_symmetry.space_group_name_H-M   'P 1'
#
loop_
_entity.id
_entity.type
_entity.pdbx_description
1 polymer ?
#
loop_
_entity_poly.entity_id
_entity_poly.type
_entity_poly.pdbx_seq_one_letter_code
_entity_poly.pdbx_strand_id
1 'polypeptide(L)'
;MFHRVITVDTRIGRRARPKVLVHGGPLIRQHPKDLLAAGVRRVGRTTGVRVGQPVLADGTVLPVANVIWCTGFRSGMSWLDIPVLDAQGEPIHERGLVAGQPGLYFVGLHFLYSLSSTMIHGVARDAERIARAIASRRTSGAPHAAVRAAH
;
A
#
# COMPACT_ATOMS: atom_id res chain seq x y z
N MET A 1 -9.66 9.30 14.46
CA MET A 1 -8.53 8.84 15.29
C MET A 1 -7.31 8.46 14.44
N PHE A 2 -7.41 7.55 13.48
CA PHE A 2 -6.27 7.04 12.69
C PHE A 2 -5.48 8.09 11.90
N HIS A 3 -6.12 9.13 11.40
CA HIS A 3 -5.48 10.19 10.60
C HIS A 3 -4.69 11.24 11.41
N ARG A 4 -4.73 11.20 12.74
CA ARG A 4 -3.96 12.11 13.62
C ARG A 4 -2.99 11.38 14.55
N VAL A 5 -3.25 10.13 14.87
CA VAL A 5 -2.47 9.34 15.83
C VAL A 5 -1.48 8.41 15.14
N ILE A 6 -1.91 7.74 14.04
CA ILE A 6 -1.05 6.79 13.32
C ILE A 6 -0.50 7.50 12.08
N THR A 7 0.51 8.35 12.30
CA THR A 7 1.16 9.15 11.26
C THR A 7 2.68 8.96 11.27
N VAL A 8 3.36 9.32 10.19
CA VAL A 8 4.84 9.24 10.12
C VAL A 8 5.54 10.13 11.15
N ASP A 9 4.87 11.17 11.67
CA ASP A 9 5.42 12.10 12.66
C ASP A 9 5.29 11.57 14.10
N THR A 10 4.46 10.55 14.34
CA THR A 10 4.27 9.98 15.67
C THR A 10 5.12 8.73 15.88
N ARG A 11 5.52 8.47 17.14
CA ARG A 11 6.23 7.22 17.49
C ARG A 11 5.41 5.98 17.17
N ILE A 12 4.11 6.03 17.41
CA ILE A 12 3.17 4.92 17.13
C ILE A 12 3.09 4.67 15.62
N GLY A 13 2.92 5.71 14.82
CA GLY A 13 2.83 5.59 13.37
C GLY A 13 4.13 5.09 12.73
N ARG A 14 5.29 5.60 13.15
CA ARG A 14 6.59 5.10 12.67
C ARG A 14 6.79 3.61 12.98
N ARG A 15 6.35 3.15 14.16
CA ARG A 15 6.45 1.74 14.54
C ARG A 15 5.43 0.85 13.82
N ALA A 16 4.25 1.38 13.51
CA ALA A 16 3.19 0.66 12.80
C ALA A 16 3.44 0.56 11.28
N ARG A 17 4.04 1.61 10.67
CA ARG A 17 4.20 1.74 9.22
C ARG A 17 4.84 0.50 8.55
N PRO A 18 5.98 -0.04 8.99
CA PRO A 18 6.59 -1.21 8.34
C PRO A 18 5.66 -2.43 8.34
N LYS A 19 4.93 -2.64 9.43
CA LYS A 19 3.96 -3.73 9.54
C LYS A 19 2.77 -3.55 8.61
N VAL A 20 2.24 -2.34 8.54
CA VAL A 20 1.09 -2.00 7.70
C VAL A 20 1.41 -2.10 6.21
N LEU A 21 2.64 -1.78 5.79
CA LEU A 21 3.07 -1.88 4.39
C LEU A 21 3.25 -3.33 3.93
N VAL A 22 3.60 -4.25 4.82
CA VAL A 22 3.87 -5.66 4.48
C VAL A 22 2.68 -6.57 4.73
N HIS A 23 1.80 -6.21 5.66
CA HIS A 23 0.67 -7.05 6.05
C HIS A 23 -0.65 -6.39 5.65
N GLY A 24 -1.63 -7.21 5.31
CA GLY A 24 -3.01 -6.74 5.10
C GLY A 24 -3.59 -6.06 6.35
N GLY A 25 -4.55 -5.17 6.15
CA GLY A 25 -5.24 -4.51 7.25
C GLY A 25 -5.98 -5.49 8.17
N PRO A 26 -6.11 -5.19 9.46
CA PRO A 26 -6.89 -6.03 10.37
C PRO A 26 -8.38 -6.01 10.01
N LEU A 27 -9.07 -7.11 10.21
CA LEU A 27 -10.53 -7.17 10.14
C LEU A 27 -11.14 -6.25 11.20
N ILE A 28 -11.92 -5.25 10.76
CA ILE A 28 -12.48 -4.21 11.65
C ILE A 28 -13.75 -4.76 12.17
N ARG A 29 -14.37 -5.44 12.50
CA ARG A 29 -15.68 -5.87 13.05
C ARG A 29 -15.86 -7.37 13.07
N GLN A 30 -14.88 -8.10 12.58
CA GLN A 30 -14.93 -9.55 12.55
C GLN A 30 -13.80 -10.10 13.41
N HIS A 31 -14.11 -10.92 14.37
CA HIS A 31 -13.10 -11.59 15.19
C HIS A 31 -13.04 -13.09 14.85
N PRO A 32 -11.89 -13.75 15.06
CA PRO A 32 -11.77 -15.18 14.82
C PRO A 32 -12.86 -16.03 15.51
N LYS A 33 -13.32 -15.62 16.71
CA LYS A 33 -14.41 -16.26 17.44
C LYS A 33 -15.76 -16.18 16.73
N ASP A 34 -16.03 -15.04 16.05
CA ASP A 34 -17.29 -14.82 15.35
C ASP A 34 -17.36 -15.68 14.09
N LEU A 35 -16.21 -15.84 13.41
CA LEU A 35 -16.08 -16.74 12.27
C LEU A 35 -16.28 -18.20 12.68
N LEU A 36 -15.69 -18.60 13.80
CA LEU A 36 -15.87 -19.96 14.34
C LEU A 36 -17.34 -20.22 14.72
N ALA A 37 -17.99 -19.28 15.38
CA ALA A 37 -19.41 -19.36 15.74
C ALA A 37 -20.33 -19.44 14.51
N ALA A 38 -19.93 -18.82 13.40
CA ALA A 38 -20.61 -18.91 12.10
C ALA A 38 -20.25 -20.18 11.30
N GLY A 39 -19.54 -21.15 11.89
CA GLY A 39 -19.16 -22.40 11.24
C GLY A 39 -18.00 -22.28 10.25
N VAL A 40 -17.30 -21.13 10.20
CA VAL A 40 -16.13 -20.93 9.32
C VAL A 40 -14.93 -21.67 9.88
N ARG A 41 -14.43 -22.64 9.14
CA ARG A 41 -13.22 -23.38 9.49
C ARG A 41 -11.98 -22.67 8.96
N ARG A 42 -11.08 -22.26 9.85
CA ARG A 42 -9.74 -21.80 9.46
C ARG A 42 -8.84 -22.98 9.19
N VAL A 43 -8.17 -22.95 8.06
CA VAL A 43 -7.24 -24.00 7.62
C VAL A 43 -5.84 -23.45 7.43
N GLY A 44 -4.88 -24.33 7.21
CA GLY A 44 -3.49 -23.98 6.91
C GLY A 44 -3.34 -23.25 5.56
N ARG A 45 -2.10 -22.84 5.27
CA ARG A 45 -1.77 -22.15 4.03
C ARG A 45 -1.98 -23.08 2.82
N THR A 46 -2.58 -22.58 1.76
CA THR A 46 -2.63 -23.27 0.47
C THR A 46 -1.24 -23.21 -0.19
N THR A 47 -0.73 -24.35 -0.62
CA THR A 47 0.59 -24.50 -1.23
C THR A 47 0.55 -25.01 -2.66
N GLY A 48 -0.61 -25.48 -3.14
CA GLY A 48 -0.75 -25.99 -4.49
C GLY A 48 -2.18 -26.32 -4.86
N VAL A 49 -2.32 -26.99 -5.99
CA VAL A 49 -3.60 -27.45 -6.54
C VAL A 49 -3.47 -28.91 -6.94
N ARG A 50 -4.49 -29.74 -6.65
CA ARG A 50 -4.62 -31.12 -7.10
C ARG A 50 -6.03 -31.35 -7.64
N VAL A 51 -6.12 -31.74 -8.89
CA VAL A 51 -7.42 -32.00 -9.60
C VAL A 51 -8.39 -30.81 -9.40
N GLY A 52 -7.90 -29.57 -9.62
CA GLY A 52 -8.69 -28.35 -9.47
C GLY A 52 -9.03 -27.95 -8.04
N GLN A 53 -8.59 -28.67 -7.03
CA GLN A 53 -8.86 -28.39 -5.61
C GLN A 53 -7.62 -27.86 -4.89
N PRO A 54 -7.78 -26.89 -3.96
CA PRO A 54 -6.66 -26.38 -3.15
C PRO A 54 -6.01 -27.46 -2.29
N VAL A 55 -4.68 -27.47 -2.24
CA VAL A 55 -3.89 -28.33 -1.37
C VAL A 55 -3.26 -27.48 -0.26
N LEU A 56 -3.44 -27.87 0.98
CA LEU A 56 -2.87 -27.21 2.15
C LEU A 56 -1.40 -27.65 2.38
N ALA A 57 -0.68 -26.93 3.23
CA ALA A 57 0.70 -27.22 3.59
C ALA A 57 0.90 -28.61 4.24
N ASP A 58 -0.14 -29.16 4.87
CA ASP A 58 -0.17 -30.49 5.47
C ASP A 58 -0.55 -31.59 4.46
N GLY A 59 -0.72 -31.26 3.19
CA GLY A 59 -1.13 -32.18 2.12
C GLY A 59 -2.64 -32.40 2.00
N THR A 60 -3.46 -31.83 2.88
CA THR A 60 -4.92 -31.94 2.82
C THR A 60 -5.47 -31.28 1.56
N VAL A 61 -6.30 -31.99 0.81
CA VAL A 61 -7.06 -31.45 -0.33
C VAL A 61 -8.42 -30.95 0.17
N LEU A 62 -8.77 -29.70 -0.16
CA LEU A 62 -10.04 -29.12 0.22
C LEU A 62 -11.08 -29.29 -0.89
N PRO A 63 -12.14 -30.11 -0.69
CA PRO A 63 -13.23 -30.24 -1.67
C PRO A 63 -14.15 -29.00 -1.56
N VAL A 64 -13.86 -27.96 -2.34
CA VAL A 64 -14.63 -26.70 -2.35
C VAL A 64 -15.15 -26.41 -3.75
N ALA A 65 -16.37 -25.85 -3.82
CA ALA A 65 -16.98 -25.47 -5.09
C ALA A 65 -16.40 -24.16 -5.67
N ASN A 66 -15.96 -23.26 -4.81
CA ASN A 66 -15.43 -21.96 -5.20
C ASN A 66 -14.19 -21.61 -4.40
N VAL A 67 -13.24 -20.92 -5.04
CA VAL A 67 -12.04 -20.36 -4.40
C VAL A 67 -11.96 -18.88 -4.72
N ILE A 68 -11.84 -18.05 -3.68
CA ILE A 68 -11.65 -16.61 -3.83
C ILE A 68 -10.23 -16.27 -3.33
N TRP A 69 -9.37 -15.80 -4.24
CA TRP A 69 -8.00 -15.44 -3.94
C TRP A 69 -7.92 -13.98 -3.53
N CYS A 70 -7.64 -13.73 -2.25
CA CYS A 70 -7.41 -12.40 -1.69
C CYS A 70 -5.93 -12.22 -1.39
N THR A 71 -5.11 -12.10 -2.45
CA THR A 71 -3.63 -12.11 -2.35
C THR A 71 -3.01 -10.74 -2.14
N GLY A 72 -3.83 -9.68 -2.01
CA GLY A 72 -3.36 -8.30 -1.90
C GLY A 72 -3.06 -7.65 -3.25
N PHE A 73 -2.35 -6.54 -3.19
CA PHE A 73 -2.02 -5.71 -4.35
C PHE A 73 -0.52 -5.43 -4.37
N ARG A 74 0.00 -5.20 -5.56
CA ARG A 74 1.30 -4.57 -5.78
C ARG A 74 1.09 -3.18 -6.35
N SER A 75 1.99 -2.25 -6.10
CA SER A 75 1.85 -0.84 -6.53
C SER A 75 1.82 -0.65 -8.04
N GLY A 76 2.27 -1.65 -8.81
CA GLY A 76 2.20 -1.64 -10.28
C GLY A 76 2.94 -0.48 -10.93
N MET A 77 4.09 -0.08 -10.38
CA MET A 77 4.89 1.06 -10.85
C MET A 77 5.86 0.71 -11.98
N SER A 78 5.77 -0.47 -12.59
CA SER A 78 6.67 -0.95 -13.64
C SER A 78 6.65 -0.11 -14.94
N TRP A 79 5.63 0.72 -15.12
CA TRP A 79 5.53 1.67 -16.23
C TRP A 79 6.45 2.91 -16.05
N LEU A 80 7.00 3.10 -14.85
CA LEU A 80 7.82 4.25 -14.48
C LEU A 80 9.29 3.89 -14.74
N ASP A 81 9.81 4.28 -15.92
CA ASP A 81 11.18 4.01 -16.37
C ASP A 81 12.15 5.11 -15.93
N ILE A 82 12.27 5.29 -14.60
CA ILE A 82 13.25 6.20 -13.98
C ILE A 82 13.72 5.59 -12.64
N PRO A 83 14.96 5.88 -12.19
CA PRO A 83 15.54 5.24 -11.01
C PRO A 83 15.00 5.81 -9.68
N VAL A 84 13.70 5.72 -9.48
CA VAL A 84 13.00 6.22 -8.28
C VAL A 84 12.26 5.12 -7.52
N LEU A 85 12.47 3.87 -7.91
CA LEU A 85 11.89 2.71 -7.24
C LEU A 85 12.98 1.98 -6.45
N ASP A 86 12.59 1.40 -5.31
CA ASP A 86 13.46 0.52 -4.54
C ASP A 86 13.50 -0.90 -5.11
N ALA A 87 14.25 -1.79 -4.47
CA ALA A 87 14.38 -3.19 -4.89
C ALA A 87 13.05 -3.99 -4.82
N GLN A 88 12.03 -3.47 -4.15
CA GLN A 88 10.69 -4.03 -4.07
C GLN A 88 9.73 -3.45 -5.12
N GLY A 89 10.20 -2.47 -5.91
CA GLY A 89 9.40 -1.76 -6.89
C GLY A 89 8.50 -0.67 -6.30
N GLU A 90 8.79 -0.24 -5.05
CA GLU A 90 8.05 0.84 -4.40
C GLU A 90 8.77 2.19 -4.59
N PRO A 91 8.02 3.30 -4.74
CA PRO A 91 8.61 4.61 -4.94
C PRO A 91 9.44 5.08 -3.74
N ILE A 92 10.66 5.54 -4.00
CA ILE A 92 11.55 6.17 -3.00
C ILE A 92 11.13 7.63 -2.85
N HIS A 93 10.51 7.96 -1.74
CA HIS A 93 9.96 9.30 -1.52
C HIS A 93 9.96 9.71 -0.04
N GLU A 94 9.93 11.00 0.21
CA GLU A 94 9.59 11.58 1.51
C GLU A 94 8.22 12.26 1.42
N ARG A 95 7.20 11.64 1.99
CA ARG A 95 5.81 12.14 2.01
C ARG A 95 5.32 12.59 0.62
N GLY A 96 5.61 11.79 -0.39
CA GLY A 96 5.22 12.02 -1.78
C GLY A 96 6.16 12.89 -2.61
N LEU A 97 7.20 13.46 -2.02
CA LEU A 97 8.22 14.23 -2.73
C LEU A 97 9.39 13.32 -3.08
N VAL A 98 9.81 13.30 -4.34
CA VAL A 98 10.95 12.51 -4.81
C VAL A 98 12.19 13.39 -4.90
N ALA A 99 13.13 13.19 -3.98
CA ALA A 99 14.32 14.06 -3.87
C ALA A 99 15.20 14.01 -5.12
N GLY A 100 15.41 12.82 -5.70
CA GLY A 100 16.24 12.62 -6.90
C GLY A 100 15.59 13.05 -8.22
N GLN A 101 14.28 13.37 -8.22
CA GLN A 101 13.54 13.77 -9.42
C GLN A 101 12.63 14.97 -9.12
N PRO A 102 13.19 16.18 -9.17
CA PRO A 102 12.42 17.39 -8.94
C PRO A 102 11.27 17.53 -9.97
N GLY A 103 10.04 17.64 -9.48
CA GLY A 103 8.82 17.70 -10.33
C GLY A 103 8.05 16.40 -10.39
N LEU A 104 8.58 15.31 -9.85
CA LEU A 104 7.84 14.08 -9.65
C LEU A 104 7.28 14.03 -8.22
N TYR A 105 5.99 13.69 -8.14
CA TYR A 105 5.26 13.65 -6.86
C TYR A 105 4.33 12.45 -6.84
N PHE A 106 4.11 11.91 -5.65
CA PHE A 106 3.16 10.82 -5.43
C PHE A 106 2.06 11.24 -4.44
N VAL A 107 0.82 10.91 -4.76
CA VAL A 107 -0.35 11.09 -3.90
C VAL A 107 -1.12 9.77 -3.83
N GLY A 108 -1.73 9.47 -2.69
CA GLY A 108 -2.56 8.28 -2.53
C GLY A 108 -1.79 6.97 -2.31
N LEU A 109 -0.48 7.02 -2.13
CA LEU A 109 0.29 5.83 -1.73
C LEU A 109 -0.07 5.39 -0.32
N HIS A 110 0.03 4.08 -0.09
CA HIS A 110 -0.27 3.49 1.21
C HIS A 110 0.67 4.04 2.29
N PHE A 111 0.09 4.56 3.36
CA PHE A 111 0.80 5.19 4.46
C PHE A 111 1.77 6.32 4.03
N LEU A 112 1.37 7.16 3.10
CA LEU A 112 2.17 8.29 2.64
C LEU A 112 2.50 9.24 3.82
N TYR A 113 1.46 9.69 4.51
CA TYR A 113 1.55 10.43 5.77
C TYR A 113 0.98 9.64 6.94
N SER A 114 -0.17 8.99 6.75
CA SER A 114 -0.90 8.26 7.79
C SER A 114 -1.54 6.99 7.24
N LEU A 115 -2.05 6.17 8.14
CA LEU A 115 -2.83 4.99 7.77
C LEU A 115 -4.02 5.31 6.85
N SER A 116 -4.54 6.54 6.91
CA SER A 116 -5.68 6.99 6.09
C SER A 116 -5.29 7.67 4.77
N SER A 117 -4.02 7.71 4.38
CA SER A 117 -3.55 8.37 3.15
C SER A 117 -4.20 7.84 1.87
N THR A 118 -4.63 6.59 1.85
CA THR A 118 -5.37 5.96 0.73
C THR A 118 -6.89 6.16 0.81
N MET A 119 -7.38 6.80 1.86
CA MET A 119 -8.81 6.99 2.09
C MET A 119 -9.24 8.42 1.69
N ILE A 120 -10.47 8.60 1.22
CA ILE A 120 -11.03 9.90 0.79
C ILE A 120 -10.83 10.98 1.86
N HIS A 121 -11.05 10.66 3.14
CA HIS A 121 -10.90 11.59 4.25
C HIS A 121 -9.45 11.85 4.68
N GLY A 122 -8.48 11.12 4.16
CA GLY A 122 -7.07 11.23 4.53
C GLY A 122 -6.16 11.77 3.43
N VAL A 123 -6.50 11.52 2.16
CA VAL A 123 -5.68 11.92 0.99
C VAL A 123 -5.57 13.44 0.82
N ALA A 124 -6.56 14.21 1.25
CA ALA A 124 -6.58 15.67 1.09
C ALA A 124 -5.36 16.36 1.71
N ARG A 125 -4.90 15.91 2.88
CA ARG A 125 -3.69 16.44 3.54
C ARG A 125 -2.43 16.19 2.72
N ASP A 126 -2.31 15.01 2.13
CA ASP A 126 -1.17 14.66 1.30
C ASP A 126 -1.19 15.47 0.01
N ALA A 127 -2.35 15.61 -0.62
CA ALA A 127 -2.55 16.45 -1.80
C ALA A 127 -2.23 17.92 -1.52
N GLU A 128 -2.65 18.48 -0.39
CA GLU A 128 -2.35 19.86 0.02
C GLU A 128 -0.84 20.08 0.18
N ARG A 129 -0.12 19.12 0.80
CA ARG A 129 1.34 19.20 0.91
C ARG A 129 2.00 19.24 -0.47
N ILE A 130 1.58 18.36 -1.38
CA ILE A 130 2.12 18.30 -2.74
C ILE A 130 1.81 19.60 -3.49
N ALA A 131 0.59 20.11 -3.42
CA ALA A 131 0.19 21.36 -4.04
C ALA A 131 1.05 22.56 -3.55
N ARG A 132 1.32 22.63 -2.25
CA ARG A 132 2.22 23.66 -1.68
C ARG A 132 3.66 23.49 -2.20
N ALA A 133 4.17 22.27 -2.30
CA ALA A 133 5.50 22.01 -2.85
C ALA A 133 5.61 22.42 -4.32
N ILE A 134 4.58 22.16 -5.13
CA ILE A 134 4.51 22.60 -6.52
C ILE A 134 4.48 24.14 -6.61
N ALA A 135 3.65 24.79 -5.80
CA ALA A 135 3.55 26.25 -5.78
C ALA A 135 4.88 26.91 -5.40
N SER A 136 5.54 26.45 -4.33
CA SER A 136 6.84 26.97 -3.89
C SER A 136 7.94 26.80 -4.93
N ARG A 137 7.93 25.69 -5.66
CA ARG A 137 8.89 25.44 -6.74
C ARG A 137 8.71 26.41 -7.92
N ARG A 138 7.46 26.71 -8.29
CA ARG A 138 7.15 27.69 -9.35
C ARG A 138 7.67 29.09 -9.01
N THR A 139 7.54 29.50 -7.75
CA THR A 139 8.05 30.81 -7.28
C THR A 139 9.57 30.88 -7.20
N SER A 140 10.23 29.72 -7.00
CA SER A 140 11.70 29.63 -6.92
C SER A 140 12.41 29.55 -8.29
N GLY A 141 11.69 29.58 -9.39
CA GLY A 141 12.27 29.55 -10.74
C GLY A 141 13.05 28.27 -11.10
N ALA A 142 12.87 27.19 -10.37
CA ALA A 142 13.60 25.94 -10.60
C ALA A 142 13.20 25.31 -11.96
N PRO A 143 14.18 24.89 -12.80
CA PRO A 143 13.90 24.40 -14.14
C PRO A 143 12.99 23.15 -14.10
N HIS A 144 12.06 23.10 -15.05
CA HIS A 144 11.21 21.95 -15.27
C HIS A 144 12.06 20.82 -15.85
N ALA A 145 12.26 19.73 -15.12
CA ALA A 145 12.81 18.52 -15.74
C ALA A 145 11.79 18.01 -16.76
N ALA A 146 12.11 18.10 -18.04
CA ALA A 146 11.27 17.55 -19.10
C ALA A 146 11.30 16.02 -18.97
N VAL A 147 10.19 15.44 -18.56
CA VAL A 147 9.96 13.99 -18.67
C VAL A 147 9.84 13.70 -20.17
N ARG A 148 10.87 13.12 -20.77
CA ARG A 148 10.75 12.53 -22.10
C ARG A 148 9.84 11.31 -21.97
N ALA A 149 8.67 11.38 -22.58
CA ALA A 149 7.85 10.20 -22.81
C ALA A 149 8.65 9.31 -23.80
N ALA A 150 9.03 8.11 -23.35
CA ALA A 150 9.47 7.07 -24.25
C ALA A 150 8.23 6.57 -25.02
N HIS A 151 8.28 6.69 -26.34
CA HIS A 151 7.31 6.07 -27.26
C HIS A 151 7.69 4.61 -27.46
#